data_8e2a6a31382aa13fb60f677bb844b9d9
#
_entry.id   8e2a6a31382aa13fb60f677bb844b9d9
#
_cell.length_a   1.000
_cell.length_b   1.000
_cell.length_c   1.000
_cell.angle_alpha   90.00
_cell.angle_beta   90.00
_cell.angle_gamma   90.00
#
_symmetry.space_group_name_H-M   'P 1'
#
loop_
_entity.id
_entity.type
_entity.pdbx_description
1 polymer ?
#
loop_
_entity_poly.entity_id
_entity_poly.type
_entity_poly.pdbx_seq_one_letter_code
_entity_poly.pdbx_strand_id
1 'polypeptide(L)'
;MKIQAPAENRITIELSARDMDALNITYEQMDYSNIETRRVVWTLLDRAGHELKRDIDPSGRMIIEAVPAGRGGCVLKFTLCSDGNRGVRQPPSIKKGENTAVYEFGSIDDVMDAARALGRSFENSGLYESGGVYRLLLGESISDAPEHILSEFGAQINSIAAASHTREHWRCIAEGDALKKLSGN
;
A
#
# COMPACT_ATOMS: atom_id res chain seq x y z
N MET A 1 16.80 3.59 3.92
CA MET A 1 15.84 4.42 3.17
C MET A 1 16.10 4.27 1.69
N LYS A 2 15.05 4.11 0.86
CA LYS A 2 15.14 4.02 -0.60
C LYS A 2 14.16 5.03 -1.21
N ILE A 3 14.64 5.83 -2.16
CA ILE A 3 13.86 6.88 -2.81
C ILE A 3 13.72 6.54 -4.29
N GLN A 4 12.52 6.65 -4.82
CA GLN A 4 12.18 6.39 -6.22
C GLN A 4 11.21 7.45 -6.74
N ALA A 5 11.30 7.78 -8.02
CA ALA A 5 10.36 8.64 -8.72
C ALA A 5 9.75 7.86 -9.89
N PRO A 6 8.69 7.06 -9.66
CA PRO A 6 8.07 6.27 -10.71
C PRO A 6 7.40 7.12 -11.81
N ALA A 7 7.09 8.38 -11.51
CA ALA A 7 6.59 9.37 -12.46
C ALA A 7 7.06 10.77 -12.08
N GLU A 8 6.87 11.72 -12.98
CA GLU A 8 7.29 13.11 -12.77
C GLU A 8 6.64 13.74 -11.52
N ASN A 9 5.39 13.44 -11.27
CA ASN A 9 4.61 13.95 -10.14
C ASN A 9 4.47 12.96 -8.99
N ARG A 10 5.19 11.83 -9.00
CA ARG A 10 5.13 10.80 -7.96
C ARG A 10 6.50 10.50 -7.38
N ILE A 11 6.57 10.47 -6.06
CA ILE A 11 7.75 10.10 -5.31
C ILE A 11 7.36 9.00 -4.33
N THR A 12 8.15 7.95 -4.27
CA THR A 12 7.98 6.86 -3.32
C THR A 12 9.22 6.79 -2.43
N ILE A 13 9.02 6.81 -1.12
CA ILE A 13 10.08 6.71 -0.11
C ILE A 13 9.79 5.50 0.75
N GLU A 14 10.69 4.52 0.71
CA GLU A 14 10.64 3.34 1.55
C GLU A 14 11.56 3.54 2.76
N LEU A 15 10.98 3.45 3.94
CA LEU A 15 11.63 3.57 5.23
C LEU A 15 11.73 2.20 5.89
N SER A 16 12.92 1.78 6.25
CA SER A 16 13.12 0.61 7.11
C SER A 16 12.77 0.95 8.56
N ALA A 17 12.64 -0.08 9.43
CA ALA A 17 12.47 0.15 10.87
C ALA A 17 13.56 1.05 11.44
N ARG A 18 14.81 0.87 11.04
CA ARG A 18 15.93 1.72 11.47
C ARG A 18 15.78 3.18 11.02
N ASP A 19 15.24 3.41 9.83
CA ASP A 19 14.97 4.76 9.33
C ASP A 19 13.85 5.41 10.15
N MET A 20 12.81 4.64 10.50
CA MET A 20 11.71 5.08 11.35
C MET A 20 12.21 5.47 12.74
N ASP A 21 13.04 4.62 13.35
CA ASP A 21 13.67 4.88 14.65
C ASP A 21 14.54 6.15 14.60
N ALA A 22 15.37 6.31 13.55
CA ALA A 22 16.23 7.47 13.39
C ALA A 22 15.44 8.78 13.20
N LEU A 23 14.24 8.71 12.62
CA LEU A 23 13.32 9.83 12.47
C LEU A 23 12.42 10.04 13.70
N ASN A 24 12.52 9.16 14.69
CA ASN A 24 11.70 9.13 15.91
C ASN A 24 10.21 9.19 15.61
N ILE A 25 9.73 8.36 14.68
CA ILE A 25 8.33 8.29 14.27
C ILE A 25 7.90 6.84 14.09
N THR A 26 6.65 6.54 14.46
CA THR A 26 6.01 5.26 14.17
C THR A 26 4.90 5.44 13.13
N TYR A 27 4.50 4.34 12.48
CA TYR A 27 3.41 4.40 11.50
C TYR A 27 2.09 4.90 12.13
N GLU A 28 1.81 4.49 13.37
CA GLU A 28 0.60 4.86 14.12
C GLU A 28 0.56 6.36 14.43
N GLN A 29 1.74 6.98 14.63
CA GLN A 29 1.88 8.42 14.93
C GLN A 29 1.83 9.29 13.68
N MET A 30 1.91 8.71 12.48
CA MET A 30 1.88 9.46 11.22
C MET A 30 0.51 10.12 11.01
N ASP A 31 0.40 11.36 11.46
CA ASP A 31 -0.74 12.23 11.19
C ASP A 31 -0.20 13.60 10.80
N TYR A 32 -0.62 14.12 9.64
CA TYR A 32 -0.12 15.41 9.14
C TYR A 32 -0.54 16.60 10.01
N SER A 33 -1.54 16.45 10.88
CA SER A 33 -1.89 17.44 11.90
C SER A 33 -0.79 17.59 12.96
N ASN A 34 0.00 16.54 13.19
CA ASN A 34 1.12 16.53 14.12
C ASN A 34 2.33 17.29 13.57
N ILE A 35 2.93 18.16 14.37
CA ILE A 35 4.10 18.96 13.97
C ILE A 35 5.34 18.11 13.69
N GLU A 36 5.55 17.02 14.45
CA GLU A 36 6.68 16.12 14.27
C GLU A 36 6.56 15.36 12.94
N THR A 37 5.35 14.89 12.62
CA THR A 37 5.09 14.24 11.32
C THR A 37 5.35 15.19 10.16
N ARG A 38 4.91 16.47 10.25
CA ARG A 38 5.21 17.46 9.22
C ARG A 38 6.70 17.67 9.04
N ARG A 39 7.43 17.77 10.16
CA ARG A 39 8.89 17.92 10.11
C ARG A 39 9.57 16.74 9.41
N VAL A 40 9.14 15.51 9.73
CA VAL A 40 9.65 14.30 9.08
C VAL A 40 9.34 14.31 7.58
N VAL A 41 8.10 14.61 7.19
CA VAL A 41 7.69 14.69 5.77
C VAL A 41 8.54 15.72 5.01
N TRP A 42 8.76 16.90 5.59
CA TRP A 42 9.58 17.92 4.94
C TRP A 42 11.03 17.49 4.81
N THR A 43 11.61 16.88 5.84
CA THR A 43 12.98 16.33 5.78
C THR A 43 13.10 15.26 4.71
N LEU A 44 12.08 14.40 4.55
CA LEU A 44 12.08 13.35 3.53
C LEU A 44 11.96 13.93 2.11
N LEU A 45 11.12 14.94 1.91
CA LEU A 45 10.97 15.61 0.61
C LEU A 45 12.20 16.39 0.21
N ASP A 46 12.85 17.12 1.16
CA ASP A 46 14.12 17.81 0.94
C ASP A 46 15.20 16.82 0.50
N ARG A 47 15.33 15.70 1.23
CA ARG A 47 16.28 14.65 0.88
C ARG A 47 15.97 14.02 -0.49
N ALA A 48 14.68 13.81 -0.80
CA ALA A 48 14.27 13.31 -2.10
C ALA A 48 14.62 14.31 -3.22
N GLY A 49 14.43 15.61 -2.99
CA GLY A 49 14.83 16.66 -3.92
C GLY A 49 16.33 16.61 -4.24
N HIS A 50 17.16 16.49 -3.21
CA HIS A 50 18.60 16.37 -3.38
C HIS A 50 19.02 15.11 -4.16
N GLU A 51 18.46 13.94 -3.79
CA GLU A 51 18.79 12.65 -4.41
C GLU A 51 18.32 12.56 -5.86
N LEU A 52 17.11 13.06 -6.13
CA LEU A 52 16.50 13.07 -7.46
C LEU A 52 16.94 14.28 -8.33
N LYS A 53 17.71 15.21 -7.77
CA LYS A 53 18.11 16.48 -8.40
C LYS A 53 16.91 17.29 -8.92
N ARG A 54 15.88 17.39 -8.10
CA ARG A 54 14.61 18.06 -8.41
C ARG A 54 14.29 19.07 -7.32
N ASP A 55 13.71 20.19 -7.74
CA ASP A 55 13.10 21.14 -6.80
C ASP A 55 11.71 20.64 -6.43
N ILE A 56 11.53 20.29 -5.16
CA ILE A 56 10.26 19.78 -4.61
C ILE A 56 9.81 20.79 -3.57
N ASP A 57 8.73 21.50 -3.85
CA ASP A 57 8.12 22.40 -2.89
C ASP A 57 7.31 21.61 -1.84
N PRO A 58 7.77 21.48 -0.60
CA PRO A 58 7.06 20.75 0.46
C PRO A 58 5.80 21.48 0.93
N SER A 59 5.63 22.77 0.59
CA SER A 59 4.42 23.55 0.86
C SER A 59 3.38 23.44 -0.25
N GLY A 60 3.75 22.84 -1.38
CA GLY A 60 2.87 22.61 -2.52
C GLY A 60 1.72 21.66 -2.19
N ARG A 61 0.70 21.69 -3.02
CA ARG A 61 -0.44 20.77 -2.87
C ARG A 61 0.01 19.34 -3.19
N MET A 62 -0.16 18.42 -2.25
CA MET A 62 0.20 17.01 -2.43
C MET A 62 -0.77 16.07 -1.73
N ILE A 63 -0.85 14.87 -2.22
CA ILE A 63 -1.48 13.73 -1.56
C ILE A 63 -0.36 12.86 -1.00
N ILE A 64 -0.45 12.54 0.28
CA ILE A 64 0.50 11.68 0.98
C ILE A 64 -0.23 10.40 1.37
N GLU A 65 0.31 9.28 0.93
CA GLU A 65 -0.21 7.96 1.26
C GLU A 65 0.88 7.21 2.03
N ALA A 66 0.52 6.68 3.20
CA ALA A 66 1.42 5.90 4.04
C ALA A 66 0.92 4.45 4.13
N VAL A 67 1.79 3.50 3.85
CA VAL A 67 1.50 2.06 3.95
C VAL A 67 2.55 1.43 4.86
N PRO A 68 2.16 0.65 5.87
CA PRO A 68 3.13 -0.08 6.66
C PRO A 68 3.87 -1.09 5.77
N ALA A 69 5.18 -1.16 5.93
CA ALA A 69 6.01 -2.18 5.30
C ALA A 69 6.39 -3.24 6.33
N GLY A 70 6.66 -4.46 5.89
CA GLY A 70 7.06 -5.54 6.77
C GLY A 70 8.23 -5.16 7.70
N ARG A 71 8.34 -5.80 8.86
CA ARG A 71 9.41 -5.59 9.85
C ARG A 71 9.46 -4.17 10.44
N GLY A 72 8.32 -3.51 10.58
CA GLY A 72 8.25 -2.19 11.24
C GLY A 72 8.67 -1.01 10.37
N GLY A 73 8.78 -1.19 9.07
CA GLY A 73 9.02 -0.11 8.10
C GLY A 73 7.74 0.57 7.63
N CYS A 74 7.89 1.55 6.74
CA CYS A 74 6.78 2.25 6.10
C CYS A 74 7.15 2.67 4.67
N VAL A 75 6.18 2.63 3.77
CA VAL A 75 6.28 3.22 2.43
C VAL A 75 5.42 4.47 2.37
N LEU A 76 6.04 5.59 2.05
CA LEU A 76 5.37 6.86 1.80
C LEU A 76 5.31 7.12 0.31
N LYS A 77 4.10 7.36 -0.21
CA LYS A 77 3.89 7.75 -1.61
C LYS A 77 3.38 9.19 -1.63
N PHE A 78 4.10 10.03 -2.33
CA PHE A 78 3.76 11.44 -2.53
C PHE A 78 3.29 11.64 -3.96
N THR A 79 2.09 12.21 -4.13
CA THR A 79 1.60 12.65 -5.43
C THR A 79 1.52 14.17 -5.41
N LEU A 80 2.40 14.81 -6.19
CA LEU A 80 2.44 16.27 -6.32
C LEU A 80 1.33 16.72 -7.27
N CYS A 81 0.50 17.65 -6.81
CA CYS A 81 -0.61 18.17 -7.60
C CYS A 81 -0.17 19.46 -8.30
N SER A 82 -0.27 19.48 -9.62
CA SER A 82 -0.03 20.71 -10.39
C SER A 82 -1.11 21.77 -10.08
N ASP A 83 -0.74 23.03 -10.00
CA ASP A 83 -1.59 24.19 -9.66
C ASP A 83 -2.68 24.52 -10.70
N GLY A 84 -3.29 23.52 -11.31
CA GLY A 84 -4.30 23.69 -12.37
C GLY A 84 -5.70 24.09 -11.92
N ASN A 85 -6.01 24.14 -10.64
CA ASN A 85 -7.33 24.53 -10.17
C ASN A 85 -7.24 25.31 -8.85
N ARG A 86 -7.64 26.60 -8.89
CA ARG A 86 -7.71 27.52 -7.72
C ARG A 86 -8.85 27.13 -6.77
N GLY A 87 -8.89 25.88 -6.34
CA GLY A 87 -9.75 25.42 -5.24
C GLY A 87 -9.12 25.73 -3.88
N VAL A 88 -9.97 25.82 -2.85
CA VAL A 88 -9.59 26.03 -1.46
C VAL A 88 -8.38 25.15 -1.11
N ARG A 89 -7.30 25.76 -0.60
CA ARG A 89 -6.10 25.05 -0.13
C ARG A 89 -6.50 24.15 1.03
N GLN A 90 -6.77 22.89 0.74
CA GLN A 90 -6.85 21.90 1.81
C GLN A 90 -5.41 21.55 2.23
N PRO A 91 -5.13 21.54 3.55
CA PRO A 91 -3.82 21.11 4.02
C PRO A 91 -3.57 19.65 3.58
N PRO A 92 -2.33 19.27 3.32
CA PRO A 92 -1.99 17.88 3.06
C PRO A 92 -2.50 16.99 4.19
N SER A 93 -3.04 15.83 3.84
CA SER A 93 -3.44 14.81 4.81
C SER A 93 -2.75 13.50 4.46
N ILE A 94 -2.31 12.77 5.49
CA ILE A 94 -1.75 11.44 5.29
C ILE A 94 -2.90 10.44 5.29
N LYS A 95 -3.08 9.77 4.15
CA LYS A 95 -3.98 8.64 4.05
C LYS A 95 -3.23 7.38 4.49
N LYS A 96 -3.65 6.79 5.59
CA LYS A 96 -3.11 5.51 6.03
C LYS A 96 -3.76 4.38 5.26
N GLY A 97 -2.94 3.51 4.66
CA GLY A 97 -3.38 2.26 4.05
C GLY A 97 -3.29 1.10 5.03
N GLU A 98 -4.02 0.06 4.76
CA GLU A 98 -3.85 -1.22 5.45
C GLU A 98 -2.70 -2.00 4.80
N ASN A 99 -1.96 -2.75 5.58
CA ASN A 99 -0.96 -3.69 5.07
C ASN A 99 -1.64 -4.96 4.56
N THR A 100 -2.52 -4.78 3.58
CA THR A 100 -3.27 -5.85 2.94
C THR A 100 -2.86 -5.92 1.48
N ALA A 101 -2.19 -6.99 1.07
CA ALA A 101 -1.90 -7.24 -0.32
C ALA A 101 -3.21 -7.64 -1.04
N VAL A 102 -3.44 -7.08 -2.21
CA VAL A 102 -4.61 -7.38 -3.05
C VAL A 102 -4.13 -7.96 -4.37
N TYR A 103 -4.64 -9.14 -4.71
CA TYR A 103 -4.38 -9.79 -5.99
C TYR A 103 -5.70 -9.97 -6.73
N GLU A 104 -5.71 -9.63 -8.01
CA GLU A 104 -6.87 -9.75 -8.89
C GLU A 104 -6.69 -10.90 -9.86
N PHE A 105 -7.72 -11.73 -10.03
CA PHE A 105 -7.75 -12.94 -10.85
C PHE A 105 -8.93 -12.89 -11.82
N GLY A 106 -8.72 -13.39 -13.02
CA GLY A 106 -9.74 -13.44 -14.06
C GLY A 106 -10.79 -14.53 -13.86
N SER A 107 -10.49 -15.56 -13.07
CA SER A 107 -11.40 -16.68 -12.81
C SER A 107 -11.23 -17.24 -11.41
N ILE A 108 -12.24 -18.01 -10.94
CA ILE A 108 -12.15 -18.75 -9.68
C ILE A 108 -11.12 -19.88 -9.75
N ASP A 109 -10.92 -20.46 -10.92
CA ASP A 109 -9.94 -21.53 -11.14
C ASP A 109 -8.53 -21.02 -10.90
N ASP A 110 -8.19 -19.81 -11.38
CA ASP A 110 -6.89 -19.17 -11.14
C ASP A 110 -6.66 -18.96 -9.62
N VAL A 111 -7.69 -18.55 -8.88
CA VAL A 111 -7.61 -18.42 -7.41
C VAL A 111 -7.35 -19.77 -6.75
N MET A 112 -8.03 -20.82 -7.20
CA MET A 112 -7.85 -22.18 -6.65
C MET A 112 -6.46 -22.74 -6.97
N ASP A 113 -5.96 -22.50 -8.17
CA ASP A 113 -4.61 -22.94 -8.56
C ASP A 113 -3.54 -22.17 -7.79
N ALA A 114 -3.69 -20.86 -7.60
CA ALA A 114 -2.85 -20.05 -6.74
C ALA A 114 -2.87 -20.56 -5.29
N ALA A 115 -4.05 -20.90 -4.75
CA ALA A 115 -4.18 -21.42 -3.39
C ALA A 115 -3.47 -22.78 -3.23
N ARG A 116 -3.56 -23.67 -4.22
CA ARG A 116 -2.84 -24.95 -4.24
C ARG A 116 -1.33 -24.77 -4.35
N ALA A 117 -0.89 -23.86 -5.23
CA ALA A 117 0.53 -23.58 -5.44
C ALA A 117 1.19 -22.98 -4.18
N LEU A 118 0.46 -22.18 -3.41
CA LEU A 118 0.93 -21.63 -2.14
C LEU A 118 1.18 -22.71 -1.08
N GLY A 119 0.46 -23.83 -1.12
CA GLY A 119 0.72 -25.03 -0.30
C GLY A 119 0.60 -24.84 1.22
N ARG A 120 0.11 -23.67 1.69
CA ARG A 120 -0.08 -23.35 3.12
C ARG A 120 -1.25 -22.41 3.32
N SER A 121 -1.89 -22.52 4.48
CA SER A 121 -2.93 -21.59 4.89
C SER A 121 -2.34 -20.25 5.33
N PHE A 122 -2.99 -19.19 4.92
CA PHE A 122 -2.72 -17.85 5.41
C PHE A 122 -3.89 -17.43 6.29
N GLU A 123 -3.62 -17.19 7.55
CA GLU A 123 -4.57 -16.54 8.44
C GLU A 123 -4.88 -15.13 7.90
N ASN A 124 -6.10 -14.66 8.06
CA ASN A 124 -6.56 -13.36 7.58
C ASN A 124 -6.58 -13.17 6.05
N SER A 125 -6.98 -14.20 5.31
CA SER A 125 -7.26 -14.07 3.89
C SER A 125 -8.76 -13.87 3.62
N GLY A 126 -9.08 -12.98 2.66
CA GLY A 126 -10.46 -12.73 2.21
C GLY A 126 -10.59 -12.87 0.70
N LEU A 127 -11.65 -13.53 0.22
CA LEU A 127 -11.96 -13.64 -1.21
C LEU A 127 -13.24 -12.88 -1.52
N TYR A 128 -13.18 -12.06 -2.54
CA TYR A 128 -14.26 -11.20 -3.01
C TYR A 128 -14.46 -11.35 -4.51
N GLU A 129 -15.68 -11.08 -4.99
CA GLU A 129 -16.04 -11.19 -6.41
C GLU A 129 -16.84 -9.97 -6.86
N SER A 130 -16.58 -9.53 -8.10
CA SER A 130 -17.40 -8.54 -8.78
C SER A 130 -17.31 -8.74 -10.30
N GLY A 131 -18.46 -8.99 -10.93
CA GLY A 131 -18.56 -9.11 -12.40
C GLY A 131 -17.72 -10.24 -13.01
N GLY A 132 -17.50 -11.33 -12.29
CA GLY A 132 -16.68 -12.47 -12.74
C GLY A 132 -15.19 -12.30 -12.51
N VAL A 133 -14.77 -11.20 -11.90
CA VAL A 133 -13.39 -10.95 -11.46
C VAL A 133 -13.30 -11.23 -9.96
N TYR A 134 -12.19 -11.77 -9.52
CA TYR A 134 -11.97 -12.17 -8.13
C TYR A 134 -10.81 -11.38 -7.52
N ARG A 135 -10.94 -10.98 -6.26
CA ARG A 135 -9.85 -10.38 -5.49
C ARG A 135 -9.58 -11.15 -4.22
N LEU A 136 -8.33 -11.55 -4.08
CA LEU A 136 -7.80 -12.16 -2.87
C LEU A 136 -7.11 -11.07 -2.06
N LEU A 137 -7.61 -10.85 -0.85
CA LEU A 137 -7.03 -9.95 0.14
C LEU A 137 -6.23 -10.77 1.13
N LEU A 138 -5.00 -10.36 1.37
CA LEU A 138 -4.08 -11.05 2.25
C LEU A 138 -3.58 -10.06 3.31
N GLY A 139 -3.82 -10.34 4.61
CA GLY A 139 -3.44 -9.47 5.73
C GLY A 139 -1.97 -9.59 6.15
N GLU A 140 -1.57 -8.87 7.20
CA GLU A 140 -0.19 -8.54 7.61
C GLU A 140 0.83 -9.68 7.76
N SER A 141 0.42 -10.94 7.86
CA SER A 141 1.35 -12.08 8.02
C SER A 141 2.15 -12.43 6.75
N ILE A 142 2.07 -11.62 5.69
CA ILE A 142 2.50 -12.01 4.34
C ILE A 142 3.80 -11.35 3.90
N SER A 143 4.61 -10.87 4.81
CA SER A 143 5.98 -10.49 4.45
C SER A 143 6.81 -11.66 3.84
N ASP A 144 6.27 -12.87 3.86
CA ASP A 144 6.85 -14.10 3.31
C ASP A 144 5.92 -14.80 2.29
N ALA A 145 4.82 -14.18 1.87
CA ALA A 145 4.04 -14.72 0.76
C ALA A 145 4.89 -14.64 -0.50
N PRO A 146 5.04 -15.73 -1.22
CA PRO A 146 5.78 -15.71 -2.46
C PRO A 146 5.00 -14.91 -3.49
N GLU A 147 5.26 -13.60 -3.55
CA GLU A 147 4.71 -12.71 -4.58
C GLU A 147 4.83 -13.32 -5.98
N HIS A 148 5.93 -14.05 -6.22
CA HIS A 148 6.18 -14.72 -7.48
C HIS A 148 5.15 -15.79 -7.79
N ILE A 149 4.64 -16.56 -6.80
CA ILE A 149 3.64 -17.60 -7.05
C ILE A 149 2.29 -16.95 -7.39
N LEU A 150 1.84 -15.97 -6.58
CA LEU A 150 0.56 -15.31 -6.82
C LEU A 150 0.55 -14.54 -8.16
N SER A 151 1.68 -13.96 -8.54
CA SER A 151 1.82 -13.20 -9.79
C SER A 151 1.80 -14.10 -11.04
N GLU A 152 1.96 -15.41 -10.92
CA GLU A 152 1.78 -16.35 -12.01
C GLU A 152 0.30 -16.55 -12.38
N PHE A 153 -0.62 -16.39 -11.42
CA PHE A 153 -2.04 -16.65 -11.59
C PHE A 153 -2.89 -15.37 -11.62
N GLY A 154 -2.38 -14.27 -11.06
CA GLY A 154 -3.12 -13.01 -10.94
C GLY A 154 -2.23 -11.78 -10.92
N ALA A 155 -2.83 -10.62 -10.96
CA ALA A 155 -2.14 -9.33 -10.93
C ALA A 155 -2.22 -8.69 -9.54
N GLN A 156 -1.09 -8.24 -9.00
CA GLN A 156 -1.08 -7.46 -7.77
C GLN A 156 -1.61 -6.05 -8.00
N ILE A 157 -2.58 -5.63 -7.19
CA ILE A 157 -3.14 -4.28 -7.22
C ILE A 157 -2.38 -3.39 -6.23
N ASN A 158 -1.51 -2.54 -6.74
CA ASN A 158 -0.68 -1.62 -5.96
C ASN A 158 -1.42 -0.30 -5.65
N SER A 159 -2.58 -0.39 -5.00
CA SER A 159 -3.36 0.77 -4.57
C SER A 159 -3.71 0.65 -3.09
N ILE A 160 -3.44 1.72 -2.33
CA ILE A 160 -3.77 1.82 -0.90
C ILE A 160 -5.28 1.65 -0.64
N ALA A 161 -6.11 2.13 -1.56
CA ALA A 161 -7.56 2.03 -1.44
C ALA A 161 -8.11 0.68 -1.91
N ALA A 162 -7.29 -0.18 -2.53
CA ALA A 162 -7.81 -1.41 -3.15
C ALA A 162 -8.49 -2.34 -2.14
N ALA A 163 -7.89 -2.54 -0.98
CA ALA A 163 -8.44 -3.39 0.06
C ALA A 163 -9.77 -2.85 0.61
N SER A 164 -9.80 -1.57 1.00
CA SER A 164 -11.02 -0.93 1.51
C SER A 164 -12.12 -0.90 0.45
N HIS A 165 -11.78 -0.47 -0.77
CA HIS A 165 -12.72 -0.46 -1.89
C HIS A 165 -13.29 -1.86 -2.17
N THR A 166 -12.46 -2.90 -2.12
CA THR A 166 -12.92 -4.27 -2.34
C THR A 166 -13.89 -4.70 -1.25
N ARG A 167 -13.60 -4.44 0.03
CA ARG A 167 -14.50 -4.78 1.14
C ARG A 167 -15.84 -4.03 1.09
N GLU A 168 -15.82 -2.78 0.62
CA GLU A 168 -17.02 -1.95 0.56
C GLU A 168 -17.94 -2.25 -0.63
N HIS A 169 -17.37 -2.63 -1.78
CA HIS A 169 -18.10 -2.67 -3.03
C HIS A 169 -18.19 -4.05 -3.69
N TRP A 170 -17.40 -5.02 -3.22
CA TRP A 170 -17.37 -6.36 -3.81
C TRP A 170 -18.11 -7.37 -2.93
N ARG A 171 -18.69 -8.38 -3.56
CA ARG A 171 -19.36 -9.46 -2.85
C ARG A 171 -18.33 -10.33 -2.13
N CYS A 172 -18.43 -10.42 -0.80
CA CYS A 172 -17.61 -11.33 -0.02
C CYS A 172 -18.01 -12.79 -0.30
N ILE A 173 -17.06 -13.62 -0.72
CA ILE A 173 -17.24 -15.07 -0.91
C ILE A 173 -16.76 -15.82 0.33
N ALA A 174 -15.58 -15.45 0.84
CA ALA A 174 -15.01 -16.04 2.04
C ALA A 174 -14.18 -14.99 2.79
N GLU A 175 -14.27 -14.96 4.10
CA GLU A 175 -13.54 -14.06 4.98
C GLU A 175 -12.84 -14.85 6.08
N GLY A 176 -11.67 -14.34 6.52
CA GLY A 176 -10.85 -14.89 7.59
C GLY A 176 -9.83 -15.92 7.11
N ASP A 177 -10.29 -17.03 6.55
CA ASP A 177 -9.44 -18.16 6.10
C ASP A 177 -9.79 -18.58 4.66
N ALA A 178 -9.93 -17.61 3.74
CA ALA A 178 -10.36 -17.90 2.37
C ALA A 178 -9.46 -18.94 1.69
N LEU A 179 -8.14 -18.80 1.79
CA LEU A 179 -7.18 -19.73 1.18
C LEU A 179 -7.28 -21.15 1.76
N LYS A 180 -7.52 -21.29 3.06
CA LYS A 180 -7.70 -22.59 3.70
C LYS A 180 -8.97 -23.30 3.18
N LYS A 181 -10.05 -22.54 3.02
CA LYS A 181 -11.31 -23.08 2.49
C LYS A 181 -11.20 -23.51 1.04
N LEU A 182 -10.36 -22.83 0.24
CA LEU A 182 -10.13 -23.11 -1.17
C LEU A 182 -9.14 -24.25 -1.41
N SER A 183 -8.16 -24.44 -0.52
CA SER A 183 -7.19 -25.54 -0.62
C SER A 183 -7.74 -26.93 -0.25
N GLY A 184 -8.95 -27.00 0.29
CA GLY A 184 -9.66 -28.28 0.52
C GLY A 184 -9.11 -29.11 1.68
N ASN A 185 -8.44 -28.49 2.65
CA ASN A 185 -7.89 -29.17 3.84
C ASN A 185 -8.42 -28.51 5.12
#